data_195242ec2b5b5f3eac74ad413cea2435
#
_entry.id   195242ec2b5b5f3eac74ad413cea2435
#
_cell.length_a   1.000
_cell.length_b   1.000
_cell.length_c   1.000
_cell.angle_alpha   90.00
_cell.angle_beta   90.00
_cell.angle_gamma   90.00
#
_symmetry.space_group_name_H-M   'P 1'
#
loop_
_entity.id
_entity.type
_entity.pdbx_description
1 polymer ?
#
loop_
_entity_poly.entity_id
_entity_poly.type
_entity_poly.pdbx_seq_one_letter_code
_entity_poly.pdbx_strand_id
1 'polypeptide(L)'
;KVIGKENVLDPETTRISQVDGVLKSIGMGYKKIAVTVVSADDTIKLREVESQHPEVKIYIFVAHATEVSKEDAEVILDHADVVTGCASRYIRDIGTERGFFRAGDSIPIFGITEDGKKFLEIRIEKIGGLKEKKDAQIPKPLI
;
A
#
# COMPACT_ATOMS: atom_id res chain seq x y z
N LYS A 1 -20.51 0.53 -17.19
CA LYS A 1 -19.78 1.79 -17.41
C LYS A 1 -18.44 1.41 -18.00
N VAL A 2 -18.18 1.78 -19.26
CA VAL A 2 -16.95 1.42 -19.97
C VAL A 2 -15.85 2.38 -19.51
N ILE A 3 -14.70 1.84 -19.08
CA ILE A 3 -13.50 2.63 -18.86
C ILE A 3 -12.93 2.98 -20.24
N GLY A 4 -12.66 4.26 -20.51
CA GLY A 4 -12.06 4.67 -21.79
C GLY A 4 -10.68 4.03 -21.98
N LYS A 5 -10.32 3.74 -23.23
CA LYS A 5 -9.00 3.12 -23.55
C LYS A 5 -7.82 3.96 -23.09
N GLU A 6 -8.01 5.28 -23.03
CA GLU A 6 -7.02 6.23 -22.53
C GLU A 6 -6.65 6.00 -21.06
N ASN A 7 -7.56 5.40 -20.27
CA ASN A 7 -7.36 5.08 -18.86
C ASN A 7 -6.74 3.69 -18.62
N VAL A 8 -6.43 2.97 -19.68
CA VAL A 8 -5.76 1.66 -19.62
C VAL A 8 -4.29 1.84 -19.98
N LEU A 9 -3.38 1.23 -19.21
CA LEU A 9 -1.94 1.35 -19.45
C LEU A 9 -1.56 0.90 -20.87
N ASP A 10 -1.97 -0.31 -21.23
CA ASP A 10 -1.76 -0.89 -22.53
C ASP A 10 -2.99 -1.74 -22.92
N PRO A 11 -3.89 -1.22 -23.75
CA PRO A 11 -5.11 -1.94 -24.13
C PRO A 11 -4.88 -3.06 -25.13
N GLU A 12 -3.71 -3.14 -25.79
CA GLU A 12 -3.40 -4.15 -26.81
C GLU A 12 -2.78 -5.39 -26.16
N THR A 13 -1.76 -5.20 -25.32
CA THR A 13 -1.05 -6.31 -24.67
C THR A 13 -1.63 -6.66 -23.30
N THR A 14 -2.48 -5.79 -22.74
CA THR A 14 -3.03 -5.92 -21.38
C THR A 14 -1.96 -6.04 -20.28
N ARG A 15 -0.76 -5.54 -20.54
CA ARG A 15 0.35 -5.54 -19.59
C ARG A 15 -0.03 -4.78 -18.31
N ILE A 16 0.31 -5.35 -17.18
CA ILE A 16 0.16 -4.73 -15.85
C ILE A 16 1.53 -4.27 -15.37
N SER A 17 1.64 -3.00 -15.04
CA SER A 17 2.81 -2.40 -14.39
C SER A 17 2.34 -1.20 -13.57
N GLN A 18 2.51 -1.27 -12.26
CA GLN A 18 2.10 -0.21 -11.35
C GLN A 18 2.93 1.05 -11.56
N VAL A 19 4.23 0.91 -11.74
CA VAL A 19 5.14 2.02 -12.00
C VAL A 19 4.78 2.74 -13.31
N ASP A 20 4.61 1.99 -14.40
CA ASP A 20 4.22 2.59 -15.70
C ASP A 20 2.82 3.22 -15.64
N GLY A 21 1.90 2.62 -14.87
CA GLY A 21 0.58 3.20 -14.61
C GLY A 21 0.65 4.55 -13.91
N VAL A 22 1.55 4.70 -12.94
CA VAL A 22 1.82 5.97 -12.28
C VAL A 22 2.45 6.97 -13.24
N LEU A 23 3.46 6.57 -14.02
CA LEU A 23 4.08 7.44 -15.03
C LEU A 23 3.07 7.93 -16.06
N LYS A 24 2.19 7.04 -16.54
CA LYS A 24 1.08 7.42 -17.42
C LYS A 24 0.15 8.45 -16.75
N SER A 25 -0.19 8.24 -15.49
CA SER A 25 -1.05 9.16 -14.72
C SER A 25 -0.40 10.54 -14.58
N ILE A 26 0.91 10.60 -14.34
CA ILE A 26 1.68 11.84 -14.32
C ILE A 26 1.61 12.54 -15.68
N GLY A 27 1.82 11.80 -16.78
CA GLY A 27 1.70 12.30 -18.14
C GLY A 27 0.29 12.83 -18.50
N MET A 28 -0.74 12.34 -17.83
CA MET A 28 -2.12 12.84 -17.92
C MET A 28 -2.37 14.07 -17.03
N GLY A 29 -1.38 14.54 -16.27
CA GLY A 29 -1.45 15.73 -15.43
C GLY A 29 -1.95 15.51 -14.00
N TYR A 30 -2.10 14.25 -13.54
CA TYR A 30 -2.44 13.98 -12.15
C TYR A 30 -1.26 14.27 -11.22
N LYS A 31 -1.54 14.99 -10.13
CA LYS A 31 -0.53 15.39 -9.13
C LYS A 31 -0.64 14.65 -7.81
N LYS A 32 -1.74 13.95 -7.57
CA LYS A 32 -1.95 13.11 -6.39
C LYS A 32 -2.43 11.75 -6.88
N ILE A 33 -1.59 10.74 -6.70
CA ILE A 33 -1.79 9.41 -7.28
C ILE A 33 -1.72 8.38 -6.15
N ALA A 34 -2.74 7.57 -6.00
CA ALA A 34 -2.72 6.42 -5.12
C ALA A 34 -2.46 5.16 -5.96
N VAL A 35 -1.55 4.32 -5.52
CA VAL A 35 -1.17 3.09 -6.21
C VAL A 35 -1.10 1.94 -5.22
N THR A 36 -1.58 0.76 -5.63
CA THR A 36 -1.43 -0.47 -4.86
C THR A 36 -0.36 -1.35 -5.49
N VAL A 37 0.61 -1.78 -4.69
CA VAL A 37 1.72 -2.65 -5.10
C VAL A 37 1.84 -3.85 -4.17
N VAL A 38 2.64 -4.83 -4.57
CA VAL A 38 2.90 -6.05 -3.78
C VAL A 38 4.39 -6.26 -3.47
N SER A 39 5.31 -5.65 -4.22
CA SER A 39 6.75 -5.88 -4.12
C SER A 39 7.51 -4.71 -3.49
N ALA A 40 8.60 -5.03 -2.79
CA ALA A 40 9.55 -4.05 -2.28
C ALA A 40 10.15 -3.19 -3.42
N ASP A 41 10.49 -3.83 -4.54
CA ASP A 41 11.07 -3.21 -5.73
C ASP A 41 10.18 -2.09 -6.28
N ASP A 42 8.86 -2.31 -6.37
CA ASP A 42 7.93 -1.29 -6.83
C ASP A 42 7.82 -0.12 -5.85
N THR A 43 7.94 -0.36 -4.53
CA THR A 43 7.92 0.74 -3.56
C THR A 43 9.11 1.66 -3.73
N ILE A 44 10.31 1.09 -3.94
CA ILE A 44 11.55 1.86 -4.20
C ILE A 44 11.38 2.68 -5.50
N LYS A 45 11.03 2.02 -6.61
CA LYS A 45 10.86 2.68 -7.91
C LYS A 45 9.84 3.82 -7.88
N LEU A 46 8.75 3.65 -7.15
CA LEU A 46 7.72 4.68 -7.01
C LEU A 46 8.22 5.89 -6.21
N ARG A 47 9.06 5.70 -5.19
CA ARG A 47 9.72 6.80 -4.49
C ARG A 47 10.76 7.50 -5.37
N GLU A 48 11.47 6.77 -6.21
CA GLU A 48 12.35 7.35 -7.23
C GLU A 48 11.56 8.21 -8.23
N VAL A 49 10.44 7.71 -8.74
CA VAL A 49 9.54 8.48 -9.63
C VAL A 49 9.03 9.73 -8.91
N GLU A 50 8.58 9.63 -7.66
CA GLU A 50 8.12 10.77 -6.87
C GLU A 50 9.23 11.83 -6.71
N SER A 51 10.47 11.40 -6.46
CA SER A 51 11.62 12.31 -6.30
C SER A 51 11.96 13.07 -7.59
N GLN A 52 11.72 12.48 -8.75
CA GLN A 52 11.92 13.08 -10.07
C GLN A 52 10.77 14.03 -10.47
N HIS A 53 9.63 13.98 -9.78
CA HIS A 53 8.43 14.77 -10.03
C HIS A 53 7.99 15.54 -8.78
N PRO A 54 8.69 16.61 -8.36
CA PRO A 54 8.44 17.28 -7.09
C PRO A 54 7.04 17.89 -6.96
N GLU A 55 6.33 18.07 -8.07
CA GLU A 55 4.95 18.53 -8.10
C GLU A 55 3.92 17.41 -7.87
N VAL A 56 4.35 16.14 -7.82
CA VAL A 56 3.50 14.94 -7.69
C VAL A 56 3.68 14.34 -6.31
N LYS A 57 2.56 13.91 -5.71
CA LYS A 57 2.53 13.08 -4.51
C LYS A 57 2.01 11.68 -4.86
N ILE A 58 2.79 10.66 -4.53
CA ILE A 58 2.43 9.26 -4.71
C ILE A 58 2.13 8.64 -3.35
N TYR A 59 0.91 8.11 -3.20
CA TYR A 59 0.48 7.37 -2.01
C TYR A 59 0.59 5.87 -2.31
N ILE A 60 1.50 5.19 -1.63
CA ILE A 60 1.82 3.77 -1.87
C ILE A 60 1.10 2.89 -0.85
N PHE A 61 0.21 2.05 -1.34
CA PHE A 61 -0.50 1.04 -0.57
C PHE A 61 0.07 -0.34 -0.90
N VAL A 62 0.55 -1.07 0.11
CA VAL A 62 1.04 -2.45 -0.07
C VAL A 62 0.00 -3.44 0.43
N ALA A 63 -0.35 -4.39 -0.43
CA ALA A 63 -1.25 -5.49 -0.12
C ALA A 63 -0.65 -6.81 -0.61
N HIS A 64 -1.19 -7.94 -0.13
CA HIS A 64 -0.72 -9.27 -0.50
C HIS A 64 0.77 -9.54 -0.20
N ALA A 65 1.30 -8.92 0.85
CA ALA A 65 2.69 -9.08 1.30
C ALA A 65 2.92 -10.37 2.11
N THR A 66 2.18 -11.44 1.80
CA THR A 66 2.41 -12.76 2.37
C THR A 66 3.68 -13.37 1.76
N GLU A 67 4.48 -14.08 2.55
CA GLU A 67 5.76 -14.71 2.13
C GLU A 67 6.88 -13.73 1.73
N VAL A 68 6.77 -12.43 2.01
CA VAL A 68 7.90 -11.52 1.81
C VAL A 68 9.05 -11.87 2.76
N SER A 69 10.28 -11.73 2.29
CA SER A 69 11.48 -11.87 3.13
C SER A 69 11.50 -10.80 4.23
N LYS A 70 12.36 -10.97 5.22
CA LYS A 70 12.54 -9.95 6.26
C LYS A 70 13.07 -8.64 5.66
N GLU A 71 14.03 -8.77 4.76
CA GLU A 71 14.65 -7.65 4.06
C GLU A 71 13.63 -6.87 3.21
N ASP A 72 12.78 -7.58 2.45
CA ASP A 72 11.71 -6.95 1.68
C ASP A 72 10.66 -6.29 2.57
N ALA A 73 10.35 -6.91 3.72
CA ALA A 73 9.42 -6.32 4.69
C ALA A 73 9.95 -5.00 5.26
N GLU A 74 11.24 -4.92 5.58
CA GLU A 74 11.89 -3.69 6.03
C GLU A 74 11.83 -2.60 4.94
N VAL A 75 12.17 -2.95 3.70
CA VAL A 75 12.09 -2.04 2.54
C VAL A 75 10.67 -1.52 2.32
N ILE A 76 9.69 -2.41 2.35
CA ILE A 76 8.26 -2.05 2.20
C ILE A 76 7.85 -1.04 3.29
N LEU A 77 8.21 -1.32 4.55
CA LEU A 77 7.87 -0.46 5.68
C LEU A 77 8.65 0.86 5.72
N ASP A 78 9.74 0.97 4.98
CA ASP A 78 10.50 2.22 4.83
C ASP A 78 9.95 3.11 3.71
N HIS A 79 9.26 2.54 2.72
CA HIS A 79 8.87 3.25 1.50
C HIS A 79 7.35 3.41 1.29
N ALA A 80 6.52 2.57 1.91
CA ALA A 80 5.07 2.63 1.74
C ALA A 80 4.41 3.67 2.65
N ASP A 81 3.16 4.05 2.33
CA ASP A 81 2.31 4.87 3.20
C ASP A 81 1.36 3.99 4.02
N VAL A 82 0.80 2.96 3.41
CA VAL A 82 -0.11 2.01 4.06
C VAL A 82 0.29 0.59 3.70
N VAL A 83 0.41 -0.28 4.69
CA VAL A 83 0.79 -1.68 4.49
C VAL A 83 -0.19 -2.62 5.18
N THR A 84 -0.70 -3.59 4.44
CA THR A 84 -1.56 -4.65 4.99
C THR A 84 -0.70 -5.84 5.42
N GLY A 85 -0.79 -6.23 6.70
CA GLY A 85 0.02 -7.30 7.27
C GLY A 85 -0.31 -8.70 6.74
N CYS A 86 -1.49 -8.91 6.15
CA CYS A 86 -1.90 -10.21 5.59
C CYS A 86 -1.53 -11.39 6.49
N ALA A 87 -0.90 -12.44 5.96
CA ALA A 87 -0.29 -13.53 6.72
C ALA A 87 1.23 -13.39 6.88
N SER A 88 1.81 -12.24 6.50
CA SER A 88 3.24 -12.00 6.65
C SER A 88 3.63 -11.84 8.12
N ARG A 89 4.51 -12.71 8.59
CA ARG A 89 5.12 -12.63 9.91
C ARG A 89 5.94 -11.35 10.06
N TYR A 90 6.81 -11.07 9.11
CA TYR A 90 7.76 -9.96 9.21
C TYR A 90 7.09 -8.59 9.16
N ILE A 91 6.11 -8.37 8.28
CA ILE A 91 5.34 -7.11 8.24
C ILE A 91 4.64 -6.88 9.59
N ARG A 92 4.07 -7.93 10.20
CA ARG A 92 3.36 -7.83 11.47
C ARG A 92 4.29 -7.52 12.64
N ASP A 93 5.41 -8.24 12.73
CA ASP A 93 6.37 -8.10 13.82
C ASP A 93 7.04 -6.73 13.75
N ILE A 94 7.63 -6.37 12.62
CA ILE A 94 8.34 -5.10 12.43
C ILE A 94 7.38 -3.90 12.53
N GLY A 95 6.20 -3.99 11.90
CA GLY A 95 5.21 -2.92 11.95
C GLY A 95 4.71 -2.65 13.37
N THR A 96 4.60 -3.69 14.20
CA THR A 96 4.24 -3.56 15.61
C THR A 96 5.40 -3.00 16.45
N GLU A 97 6.61 -3.49 16.23
CA GLU A 97 7.83 -3.05 16.94
C GLU A 97 8.13 -1.57 16.68
N ARG A 98 7.98 -1.11 15.43
CA ARG A 98 8.18 0.29 15.06
C ARG A 98 7.06 1.23 15.53
N GLY A 99 5.98 0.71 16.11
CA GLY A 99 4.90 1.49 16.71
C GLY A 99 4.06 2.27 15.71
N PHE A 100 3.94 1.80 14.46
CA PHE A 100 3.11 2.43 13.44
C PHE A 100 1.63 2.43 13.85
N PHE A 101 0.87 3.43 13.35
CA PHE A 101 -0.57 3.46 13.51
C PHE A 101 -1.20 2.18 12.95
N ARG A 102 -1.99 1.48 13.75
CA ARG A 102 -2.57 0.19 13.40
C ARG A 102 -4.08 0.22 13.40
N ALA A 103 -4.68 -0.31 12.35
CA ALA A 103 -6.10 -0.63 12.25
C ALA A 103 -6.30 -2.13 11.97
N GLY A 104 -7.37 -2.69 12.49
CA GLY A 104 -7.74 -4.10 12.29
C GLY A 104 -7.05 -5.08 13.25
N ASP A 105 -7.78 -6.13 13.63
CA ASP A 105 -7.35 -7.12 14.61
C ASP A 105 -6.76 -8.37 13.95
N SER A 106 -7.55 -9.08 13.13
CA SER A 106 -7.12 -10.32 12.46
C SER A 106 -6.04 -10.05 11.41
N ILE A 107 -6.27 -9.02 10.60
CA ILE A 107 -5.33 -8.56 9.57
C ILE A 107 -5.02 -7.10 9.89
N PRO A 108 -3.85 -6.82 10.48
CA PRO A 108 -3.44 -5.46 10.76
C PRO A 108 -3.18 -4.70 9.46
N ILE A 109 -3.59 -3.43 9.45
CA ILE A 109 -3.24 -2.47 8.42
C ILE A 109 -2.46 -1.37 9.12
N PHE A 110 -1.24 -1.14 8.67
CA PHE A 110 -0.35 -0.13 9.24
C PHE A 110 -0.37 1.14 8.41
N GLY A 111 -0.58 2.28 9.05
CA GLY A 111 -0.33 3.60 8.50
C GLY A 111 1.10 4.00 8.86
N ILE A 112 1.98 4.00 7.87
CA ILE A 112 3.43 4.18 8.06
C ILE A 112 3.77 5.65 8.14
N THR A 113 3.25 6.44 7.20
CA THR A 113 3.42 7.89 7.15
C THR A 113 2.23 8.61 7.79
N GLU A 114 2.36 9.91 8.03
CA GLU A 114 1.23 10.74 8.51
C GLU A 114 0.05 10.71 7.53
N ASP A 115 0.32 10.70 6.22
CA ASP A 115 -0.72 10.54 5.21
C ASP A 115 -1.37 9.15 5.28
N GLY A 116 -0.57 8.09 5.45
CA GLY A 116 -1.04 6.72 5.62
C GLY A 116 -1.94 6.58 6.85
N LYS A 117 -1.52 7.13 7.98
CA LYS A 117 -2.33 7.21 9.21
C LYS A 117 -3.65 7.92 8.96
N LYS A 118 -3.61 9.09 8.32
CA LYS A 118 -4.80 9.88 8.01
C LYS A 118 -5.80 9.14 7.12
N PHE A 119 -5.33 8.39 6.12
CA PHE A 119 -6.21 7.55 5.30
C PHE A 119 -6.94 6.50 6.16
N LEU A 120 -6.25 5.86 7.09
CA LEU A 120 -6.85 4.89 7.97
C LEU A 120 -7.85 5.53 8.95
N GLU A 121 -7.51 6.69 9.54
CA GLU A 121 -8.41 7.45 10.43
C GLU A 121 -9.71 7.84 9.72
N ILE A 122 -9.62 8.40 8.50
CA ILE A 122 -10.80 8.73 7.67
C ILE A 122 -11.63 7.48 7.38
N ARG A 123 -10.98 6.36 7.09
CA ARG A 123 -11.70 5.10 6.84
C ARG A 123 -12.40 4.60 8.08
N ILE A 124 -11.75 4.63 9.24
CA ILE A 124 -12.31 4.24 10.54
C ILE A 124 -13.53 5.09 10.86
N GLU A 125 -13.43 6.41 10.72
CA GLU A 125 -14.55 7.32 10.93
C GLU A 125 -15.75 6.98 10.03
N LYS A 126 -15.49 6.79 8.73
CA LYS A 126 -16.55 6.50 7.75
C LYS A 126 -17.27 5.17 7.95
N ILE A 127 -16.63 4.20 8.59
CA ILE A 127 -17.27 2.91 8.93
C ILE A 127 -17.88 2.88 10.33
N GLY A 128 -17.87 4.01 11.05
CA GLY A 128 -18.45 4.13 12.39
C GLY A 128 -17.57 3.57 13.50
N GLY A 129 -16.25 3.61 13.32
CA GLY A 129 -15.25 3.13 14.29
C GLY A 129 -14.78 1.71 14.04
N LEU A 130 -13.71 1.32 14.73
CA LEU A 130 -13.24 -0.06 14.73
C LEU A 130 -14.15 -0.87 15.68
N LYS A 131 -14.68 -1.97 15.18
CA LYS A 131 -15.40 -2.94 16.01
C LYS A 131 -14.40 -3.98 16.50
N GLU A 132 -14.17 -4.04 17.79
CA GLU A 132 -13.42 -5.16 18.38
C GLU A 132 -14.13 -6.48 18.08
N LYS A 133 -13.41 -7.39 17.42
CA LYS A 133 -13.88 -8.76 17.27
C LYS A 133 -13.34 -9.59 18.41
N LYS A 134 -14.23 -10.03 19.32
CA LYS A 134 -13.85 -10.88 20.47
C LYS A 134 -13.14 -12.18 20.06
N ASP A 135 -13.35 -12.65 18.83
CA ASP A 135 -12.79 -13.89 18.27
C ASP A 135 -12.03 -13.62 16.98
N ALA A 136 -11.19 -12.58 16.97
CA ALA A 136 -10.37 -12.28 15.81
C ALA A 136 -9.39 -13.41 15.50
N GLN A 137 -9.66 -14.18 14.43
CA GLN A 137 -8.77 -15.26 13.98
C GLN A 137 -7.58 -14.66 13.23
N ILE A 138 -6.40 -14.87 13.79
CA ILE A 138 -5.14 -14.57 13.10
C ILE A 138 -4.90 -15.66 12.05
N PRO A 139 -4.50 -15.32 10.80
CA PRO A 139 -4.11 -16.30 9.81
C PRO A 139 -3.06 -17.28 10.35
N LYS A 140 -3.20 -18.56 10.03
CA LYS A 140 -2.26 -19.61 10.41
C LYS A 140 -1.97 -20.50 9.20
N PRO A 141 -0.69 -20.82 8.91
CA PRO A 141 0.49 -20.25 9.58
C PRO A 141 0.70 -18.78 9.23
N LEU A 142 1.49 -18.05 10.04
CA LEU A 142 2.15 -16.82 9.61
C LEU A 142 3.44 -17.21 8.91
N ILE A 143 3.67 -16.71 7.74
CA ILE A 143 4.81 -17.02 6.86
C ILE A 143 5.48 -15.73 6.39
#